data_6ed94475dfa217ca0aca7be52212f92c
#
_entry.id   6ed94475dfa217ca0aca7be52212f92c
#
_cell.length_a   1.000
_cell.length_b   1.000
_cell.length_c   1.000
_cell.angle_alpha   90.00
_cell.angle_beta   90.00
_cell.angle_gamma   90.00
#
_symmetry.space_group_name_H-M   'P 1'
#
loop_
_entity.id
_entity.type
_entity.pdbx_description
1 polymer ?
#
loop_
_entity_poly.entity_id
_entity_poly.type
_entity_poly.pdbx_seq_one_letter_code
_entity_poly.pdbx_strand_id
1 'polypeptide(L)'
;MPNVPEAYYEFVMEYAPYLYVVPGSGPDLTWGRAALAAGFAVDFLFEAYFYPQFDARSAEIEAKIVELADFILTQQCIDSEKQACGGFKSSETSQLHYAVDACRTVPALLKAYELTSDADYLESAKLAGGTFLFNMQHKPSQLGVHDRYYGGFARAVSLADAWERQMDVESLYGQVGLRMLCESDPAKKSQYEVMMTDALGFCRQGLEDCYSYFDPLPNGDGSWHRTDSANCIILDDTLAYALRGVYDYEGWSQTVQQAYALINAISASRLYPAYNPAVCWAGYVNVAAKTPACDYYDAVTSGILAAMRRNHDKSAYDFSVKIIQAHPEEFMFWGVKHADFAFVENKQATATVCWLAQLLLGYKAPVTRFTQVLNSKGENLTLHPVVAAGERTAYGEGINIKGIVLPAKAEELLLEPGYVPNDYLVLHVFAPVRRGDKVRRNGVDYEVVSVQDYAFMGETAFRKATCRRLISQ
;
A
#
# COMPACT_ATOMS: atom_id res chain seq x y z
N MET A 1 2.83 22.62 -0.61
CA MET A 1 2.63 21.15 -0.70
C MET A 1 1.29 20.93 -1.37
N PRO A 2 1.09 19.90 -2.18
CA PRO A 2 -0.24 19.59 -2.67
C PRO A 2 -1.13 19.23 -1.47
N ASN A 3 -2.33 19.77 -1.43
CA ASN A 3 -3.34 19.44 -0.43
C ASN A 3 -4.39 18.57 -1.09
N VAL A 4 -4.94 17.62 -0.34
CA VAL A 4 -6.10 16.85 -0.78
C VAL A 4 -7.29 17.79 -0.91
N PRO A 5 -7.99 17.78 -2.07
CA PRO A 5 -9.24 18.53 -2.19
C PRO A 5 -10.26 18.11 -1.13
N GLU A 6 -10.92 19.06 -0.52
CA GLU A 6 -11.96 18.79 0.47
C GLU A 6 -13.05 17.86 -0.07
N ALA A 7 -13.43 18.03 -1.34
CA ALA A 7 -14.39 17.16 -2.00
C ALA A 7 -14.02 15.67 -1.96
N TYR A 8 -12.73 15.32 -2.00
CA TYR A 8 -12.29 13.92 -1.91
C TYR A 8 -12.46 13.37 -0.50
N TYR A 9 -12.07 14.16 0.49
CA TYR A 9 -12.25 13.78 1.88
C TYR A 9 -13.72 13.59 2.24
N GLU A 10 -14.56 14.59 1.96
CA GLU A 10 -16.00 14.52 2.23
C GLU A 10 -16.67 13.36 1.48
N PHE A 11 -16.29 13.12 0.23
CA PHE A 11 -16.81 11.97 -0.52
C PHE A 11 -16.52 10.64 0.19
N VAL A 12 -15.28 10.45 0.65
CA VAL A 12 -14.89 9.20 1.36
C VAL A 12 -15.62 9.07 2.69
N MET A 13 -15.75 10.17 3.44
CA MET A 13 -16.44 10.16 4.73
C MET A 13 -17.93 9.86 4.57
N GLU A 14 -18.56 10.39 3.53
CA GLU A 14 -20.00 10.23 3.30
C GLU A 14 -20.34 8.88 2.66
N TYR A 15 -19.59 8.46 1.63
CA TYR A 15 -20.02 7.37 0.76
C TYR A 15 -19.26 6.04 0.95
N ALA A 16 -18.04 6.04 1.48
CA ALA A 16 -17.41 4.74 1.73
C ALA A 16 -18.19 3.96 2.81
N PRO A 17 -18.46 2.66 2.59
CA PRO A 17 -17.81 1.72 1.67
C PRO A 17 -18.59 1.42 0.35
N TYR A 18 -19.44 2.29 -0.12
CA TYR A 18 -20.06 2.06 -1.44
C TYR A 18 -19.03 2.10 -2.55
N LEU A 19 -19.16 1.16 -3.51
CA LEU A 19 -18.21 1.08 -4.62
C LEU A 19 -18.35 2.27 -5.57
N TYR A 20 -19.60 2.63 -5.89
CA TYR A 20 -19.92 3.72 -6.79
C TYR A 20 -21.02 4.63 -6.23
N VAL A 21 -20.97 5.89 -6.67
CA VAL A 21 -21.95 6.93 -6.36
C VAL A 21 -22.40 7.61 -7.65
N VAL A 22 -23.70 7.74 -7.84
CA VAL A 22 -24.29 8.49 -8.98
C VAL A 22 -24.55 9.93 -8.53
N PRO A 23 -23.90 10.94 -9.13
CA PRO A 23 -24.08 12.32 -8.75
C PRO A 23 -25.55 12.74 -8.75
N GLY A 24 -26.01 13.36 -7.66
CA GLY A 24 -27.40 13.78 -7.48
C GLY A 24 -28.40 12.68 -7.15
N SER A 25 -27.96 11.39 -7.17
CA SER A 25 -28.84 10.25 -6.84
C SER A 25 -28.32 9.44 -5.63
N GLY A 26 -27.06 9.63 -5.24
CA GLY A 26 -26.45 8.92 -4.12
C GLY A 26 -25.84 7.56 -4.50
N PRO A 27 -25.63 6.65 -3.52
CA PRO A 27 -24.97 5.37 -3.74
C PRO A 27 -25.62 4.50 -4.82
N ASP A 28 -24.81 3.88 -5.66
CA ASP A 28 -25.29 2.89 -6.62
C ASP A 28 -25.54 1.53 -5.93
N LEU A 29 -26.82 1.28 -5.65
CA LEU A 29 -27.23 0.07 -4.95
C LEU A 29 -27.14 -1.21 -5.80
N THR A 30 -26.88 -1.11 -7.09
CA THR A 30 -26.68 -2.28 -7.94
C THR A 30 -25.41 -3.03 -7.54
N TRP A 31 -24.36 -2.30 -7.19
CA TRP A 31 -23.11 -2.85 -6.67
C TRP A 31 -23.09 -2.89 -5.14
N GLY A 32 -23.75 -1.93 -4.49
CA GLY A 32 -23.85 -1.83 -3.04
C GLY A 32 -22.50 -1.50 -2.37
N ARG A 33 -22.39 -1.92 -1.11
CA ARG A 33 -21.17 -1.78 -0.32
C ARG A 33 -20.20 -2.92 -0.63
N ALA A 34 -18.90 -2.61 -0.68
CA ALA A 34 -17.83 -3.53 -1.06
C ALA A 34 -16.65 -3.48 -0.09
N ALA A 35 -16.12 -4.64 0.29
CA ALA A 35 -14.93 -4.74 1.13
C ALA A 35 -13.72 -4.05 0.47
N LEU A 36 -13.61 -4.16 -0.86
CA LEU A 36 -12.61 -3.47 -1.67
C LEU A 36 -12.66 -1.94 -1.47
N ALA A 37 -13.84 -1.32 -1.57
CA ALA A 37 -14.02 0.12 -1.39
C ALA A 37 -13.68 0.55 0.04
N ALA A 38 -14.09 -0.25 1.04
CA ALA A 38 -13.70 -0.02 2.42
C ALA A 38 -12.18 -0.10 2.60
N GLY A 39 -11.51 -1.08 1.97
CA GLY A 39 -10.07 -1.22 2.00
C GLY A 39 -9.33 0.01 1.48
N PHE A 40 -9.73 0.53 0.33
CA PHE A 40 -9.17 1.78 -0.22
C PHE A 40 -9.42 2.99 0.69
N ALA A 41 -10.62 3.08 1.24
CA ALA A 41 -10.96 4.19 2.13
C ALA A 41 -10.14 4.17 3.43
N VAL A 42 -9.99 2.99 4.05
CA VAL A 42 -9.12 2.83 5.23
C VAL A 42 -7.68 3.19 4.91
N ASP A 43 -7.16 2.75 3.75
CA ASP A 43 -5.81 3.08 3.31
C ASP A 43 -5.58 4.59 3.23
N PHE A 44 -6.49 5.31 2.59
CA PHE A 44 -6.43 6.76 2.49
C PHE A 44 -6.58 7.44 3.85
N LEU A 45 -7.62 7.10 4.60
CA LEU A 45 -7.93 7.72 5.88
C LEU A 45 -6.85 7.49 6.93
N PHE A 46 -6.23 6.30 6.94
CA PHE A 46 -5.11 6.02 7.83
C PHE A 46 -3.89 6.91 7.53
N GLU A 47 -3.60 7.20 6.26
CA GLU A 47 -2.56 8.15 5.90
C GLU A 47 -2.96 9.59 6.25
N ALA A 48 -4.23 9.95 5.99
CA ALA A 48 -4.78 11.25 6.32
C ALA A 48 -4.76 11.53 7.83
N TYR A 49 -5.02 10.52 8.66
CA TYR A 49 -4.97 10.61 10.13
C TYR A 49 -3.66 11.21 10.65
N PHE A 50 -2.55 10.95 9.99
CA PHE A 50 -1.23 11.48 10.34
C PHE A 50 -0.84 12.73 9.53
N TYR A 51 -1.76 13.31 8.76
CA TYR A 51 -1.45 14.42 7.89
C TYR A 51 -1.91 15.76 8.49
N PRO A 52 -1.04 16.79 8.61
CA PRO A 52 -1.37 18.04 9.30
C PRO A 52 -2.63 18.75 8.79
N GLN A 53 -3.00 18.55 7.52
CA GLN A 53 -4.25 19.11 6.96
C GLN A 53 -5.48 18.62 7.73
N PHE A 54 -5.40 17.42 8.32
CA PHE A 54 -6.52 16.73 8.96
C PHE A 54 -6.38 16.60 10.48
N ASP A 55 -5.41 17.28 11.11
CA ASP A 55 -5.19 17.18 12.56
C ASP A 55 -6.45 17.46 13.38
N ALA A 56 -7.26 18.44 12.96
CA ALA A 56 -8.52 18.78 13.63
C ALA A 56 -9.64 17.73 13.45
N ARG A 57 -9.45 16.78 12.53
CA ARG A 57 -10.43 15.74 12.18
C ARG A 57 -9.99 14.33 12.60
N SER A 58 -8.92 14.20 13.35
CA SER A 58 -8.33 12.89 13.71
C SER A 58 -9.35 11.95 14.35
N ALA A 59 -10.19 12.43 15.27
CA ALA A 59 -11.19 11.59 15.94
C ALA A 59 -12.30 11.11 14.97
N GLU A 60 -12.69 11.96 14.03
CA GLU A 60 -13.68 11.62 13.00
C GLU A 60 -13.12 10.56 12.02
N ILE A 61 -11.86 10.74 11.61
CA ILE A 61 -11.14 9.79 10.76
C ILE A 61 -10.98 8.44 11.45
N GLU A 62 -10.57 8.43 12.73
CA GLU A 62 -10.45 7.20 13.51
C GLU A 62 -11.77 6.44 13.61
N ALA A 63 -12.87 7.15 13.93
CA ALA A 63 -14.19 6.55 13.98
C ALA A 63 -14.62 5.96 12.62
N LYS A 64 -14.31 6.63 11.51
CA LYS A 64 -14.62 6.12 10.17
C LYS A 64 -13.77 4.92 9.80
N ILE A 65 -12.49 4.88 10.17
CA ILE A 65 -11.63 3.70 9.97
C ILE A 65 -12.21 2.48 10.70
N VAL A 66 -12.65 2.66 11.95
CA VAL A 66 -13.29 1.58 12.73
C VAL A 66 -14.57 1.10 12.05
N GLU A 67 -15.48 2.01 11.66
CA GLU A 67 -16.71 1.68 10.94
C GLU A 67 -16.43 0.84 9.68
N LEU A 68 -15.42 1.23 8.89
CA LEU A 68 -15.05 0.55 7.66
C LEU A 68 -14.40 -0.81 7.91
N ALA A 69 -13.55 -0.91 8.94
CA ALA A 69 -12.93 -2.16 9.33
C ALA A 69 -13.95 -3.17 9.87
N ASP A 70 -14.90 -2.73 10.70
CA ASP A 70 -16.03 -3.55 11.17
C ASP A 70 -16.88 -4.05 10.00
N PHE A 71 -17.15 -3.17 9.02
CA PHE A 71 -17.84 -3.60 7.80
C PHE A 71 -17.03 -4.69 7.05
N ILE A 72 -15.71 -4.55 6.90
CA ILE A 72 -14.86 -5.57 6.27
C ILE A 72 -15.00 -6.91 6.98
N LEU A 73 -14.98 -6.94 8.32
CA LEU A 73 -15.17 -8.18 9.10
C LEU A 73 -16.49 -8.88 8.73
N THR A 74 -17.58 -8.13 8.53
CA THR A 74 -18.89 -8.71 8.16
C THR A 74 -18.89 -9.37 6.79
N GLN A 75 -17.94 -9.04 5.92
CA GLN A 75 -17.83 -9.58 4.55
C GLN A 75 -16.96 -10.85 4.49
N GLN A 76 -16.24 -11.20 5.56
CA GLN A 76 -15.33 -12.33 5.56
C GLN A 76 -16.06 -13.67 5.65
N CYS A 77 -15.65 -14.62 4.82
CA CYS A 77 -16.03 -16.02 4.97
C CYS A 77 -15.20 -16.68 6.08
N ILE A 78 -15.84 -17.07 7.18
CA ILE A 78 -15.18 -17.73 8.32
C ILE A 78 -15.46 -19.23 8.38
N ASP A 79 -16.22 -19.79 7.45
CA ASP A 79 -16.54 -21.22 7.38
C ASP A 79 -15.32 -21.99 6.86
N SER A 80 -14.68 -22.75 7.76
CA SER A 80 -13.48 -23.53 7.46
C SER A 80 -13.69 -24.66 6.45
N GLU A 81 -14.92 -25.08 6.21
CA GLU A 81 -15.27 -26.10 5.21
C GLU A 81 -15.32 -25.55 3.78
N LYS A 82 -15.26 -24.22 3.62
CA LYS A 82 -15.32 -23.53 2.34
C LYS A 82 -13.93 -23.19 1.80
N GLN A 83 -13.77 -23.33 0.49
CA GLN A 83 -12.56 -22.88 -0.21
C GLN A 83 -12.37 -21.35 -0.09
N ALA A 84 -13.47 -20.61 0.07
CA ALA A 84 -13.48 -19.17 0.29
C ALA A 84 -13.10 -18.75 1.73
N CYS A 85 -12.82 -19.70 2.64
CA CYS A 85 -12.48 -19.39 4.03
C CYS A 85 -11.34 -18.37 4.12
N GLY A 86 -11.58 -17.25 4.82
CA GLY A 86 -10.68 -16.12 4.96
C GLY A 86 -10.84 -15.04 3.89
N GLY A 87 -11.48 -15.34 2.76
CA GLY A 87 -11.76 -14.38 1.71
C GLY A 87 -12.89 -13.43 2.06
N PHE A 88 -12.94 -12.29 1.37
CA PHE A 88 -14.00 -11.28 1.54
C PHE A 88 -14.89 -11.25 0.31
N LYS A 89 -16.20 -11.10 0.53
CA LYS A 89 -17.14 -10.90 -0.58
C LYS A 89 -16.80 -9.61 -1.33
N SER A 90 -16.83 -9.67 -2.65
CA SER A 90 -16.57 -8.48 -3.48
C SER A 90 -17.60 -7.36 -3.27
N SER A 91 -18.84 -7.73 -2.89
CA SER A 91 -19.88 -6.83 -2.41
C SER A 91 -20.88 -7.58 -1.53
N GLU A 92 -21.75 -6.85 -0.82
CA GLU A 92 -22.80 -7.46 0.01
C GLU A 92 -23.71 -8.42 -0.76
N THR A 93 -23.90 -8.18 -2.05
CA THR A 93 -24.76 -9.00 -2.92
C THR A 93 -24.00 -10.12 -3.63
N SER A 94 -22.68 -10.12 -3.59
CA SER A 94 -21.83 -11.09 -4.28
C SER A 94 -21.71 -12.40 -3.51
N GLN A 95 -21.50 -13.48 -4.25
CA GLN A 95 -21.09 -14.77 -3.72
C GLN A 95 -19.62 -15.10 -4.03
N LEU A 96 -18.94 -14.19 -4.73
CA LEU A 96 -17.54 -14.35 -5.14
C LEU A 96 -16.60 -13.70 -4.13
N HIS A 97 -15.45 -14.34 -3.90
CA HIS A 97 -14.34 -13.88 -3.08
C HIS A 97 -13.12 -13.78 -3.99
N TYR A 98 -12.73 -12.56 -4.31
CA TYR A 98 -11.58 -12.32 -5.18
C TYR A 98 -10.28 -12.25 -4.37
N ALA A 99 -9.21 -12.80 -4.94
CA ALA A 99 -7.88 -12.66 -4.34
C ALA A 99 -7.46 -11.19 -4.21
N VAL A 100 -7.77 -10.37 -5.21
CA VAL A 100 -7.46 -8.93 -5.21
C VAL A 100 -8.19 -8.19 -4.07
N ASP A 101 -9.40 -8.57 -3.74
CA ASP A 101 -10.14 -7.95 -2.62
C ASP A 101 -9.44 -8.23 -1.28
N ALA A 102 -8.99 -9.48 -1.06
CA ALA A 102 -8.19 -9.83 0.12
C ALA A 102 -6.85 -9.05 0.15
N CYS A 103 -6.25 -8.85 -1.02
CA CYS A 103 -5.04 -8.05 -1.15
C CYS A 103 -5.21 -6.58 -0.71
N ARG A 104 -6.41 -6.02 -0.81
CA ARG A 104 -6.73 -4.65 -0.36
C ARG A 104 -7.18 -4.60 1.10
N THR A 105 -7.95 -5.59 1.51
CA THR A 105 -8.54 -5.60 2.86
C THR A 105 -7.54 -5.99 3.94
N VAL A 106 -6.59 -6.88 3.66
CA VAL A 106 -5.56 -7.27 4.63
C VAL A 106 -4.75 -6.06 5.14
N PRO A 107 -4.17 -5.19 4.28
CA PRO A 107 -3.51 -3.99 4.77
C PRO A 107 -4.43 -3.06 5.56
N ALA A 108 -5.69 -2.92 5.14
CA ALA A 108 -6.66 -2.07 5.80
C ALA A 108 -6.95 -2.55 7.24
N LEU A 109 -7.19 -3.85 7.41
CA LEU A 109 -7.40 -4.45 8.74
C LEU A 109 -6.16 -4.32 9.64
N LEU A 110 -4.95 -4.51 9.10
CA LEU A 110 -3.72 -4.34 9.87
C LEU A 110 -3.49 -2.88 10.28
N LYS A 111 -3.89 -1.91 9.45
CA LYS A 111 -3.87 -0.49 9.80
C LYS A 111 -4.90 -0.15 10.87
N ALA A 112 -6.10 -0.72 10.79
CA ALA A 112 -7.11 -0.58 11.83
C ALA A 112 -6.62 -1.19 13.16
N TYR A 113 -5.99 -2.36 13.13
CA TYR A 113 -5.33 -2.97 14.28
C TYR A 113 -4.22 -2.07 14.86
N GLU A 114 -3.37 -1.49 14.02
CA GLU A 114 -2.31 -0.57 14.46
C GLU A 114 -2.89 0.64 15.21
N LEU A 115 -4.06 1.12 14.79
CA LEU A 115 -4.72 2.28 15.39
C LEU A 115 -5.44 1.94 16.69
N THR A 116 -6.18 0.81 16.72
CA THR A 116 -7.11 0.47 17.80
C THR A 116 -6.59 -0.57 18.78
N SER A 117 -5.65 -1.41 18.34
CA SER A 117 -5.21 -2.64 19.02
C SER A 117 -6.31 -3.70 19.16
N ASP A 118 -7.38 -3.63 18.36
CA ASP A 118 -8.45 -4.64 18.36
C ASP A 118 -7.96 -5.92 17.66
N ALA A 119 -7.95 -7.02 18.42
CA ALA A 119 -7.42 -8.29 17.97
C ALA A 119 -8.25 -8.93 16.82
N ASP A 120 -9.52 -8.61 16.69
CA ASP A 120 -10.39 -9.19 15.67
C ASP A 120 -9.91 -8.77 14.26
N TYR A 121 -9.41 -7.55 14.09
CA TYR A 121 -8.82 -7.10 12.83
C TYR A 121 -7.55 -7.88 12.48
N LEU A 122 -6.70 -8.14 13.46
CA LEU A 122 -5.46 -8.91 13.25
C LEU A 122 -5.78 -10.36 12.89
N GLU A 123 -6.68 -11.02 13.61
CA GLU A 123 -7.04 -12.43 13.34
C GLU A 123 -7.74 -12.58 11.99
N SER A 124 -8.60 -11.63 11.61
CA SER A 124 -9.20 -11.58 10.27
C SER A 124 -8.14 -11.43 9.17
N ALA A 125 -7.19 -10.52 9.36
CA ALA A 125 -6.08 -10.34 8.41
C ALA A 125 -5.21 -11.60 8.28
N LYS A 126 -4.91 -12.28 9.39
CA LYS A 126 -4.18 -13.57 9.41
C LYS A 126 -4.93 -14.68 8.68
N LEU A 127 -6.25 -14.76 8.89
CA LEU A 127 -7.08 -15.74 8.20
C LEU A 127 -7.08 -15.49 6.68
N ALA A 128 -7.19 -14.24 6.26
CA ALA A 128 -7.17 -13.87 4.85
C ALA A 128 -5.79 -14.13 4.21
N GLY A 129 -4.70 -13.66 4.80
CA GLY A 129 -3.36 -13.84 4.25
C GLY A 129 -2.84 -15.27 4.36
N GLY A 130 -3.00 -15.87 5.55
CA GLY A 130 -2.42 -17.17 5.87
C GLY A 130 -3.25 -18.39 5.46
N THR A 131 -4.52 -18.22 5.11
CA THR A 131 -5.40 -19.29 4.65
C THR A 131 -5.94 -19.01 3.27
N PHE A 132 -6.72 -17.94 3.09
CA PHE A 132 -7.35 -17.66 1.81
C PHE A 132 -6.33 -17.40 0.69
N LEU A 133 -5.48 -16.39 0.82
CA LEU A 133 -4.48 -16.09 -0.21
C LEU A 133 -3.50 -17.26 -0.42
N PHE A 134 -3.14 -17.97 0.67
CA PHE A 134 -2.30 -19.15 0.54
C PHE A 134 -2.95 -20.26 -0.32
N ASN A 135 -4.26 -20.46 -0.18
CA ASN A 135 -5.01 -21.45 -0.98
C ASN A 135 -5.26 -20.97 -2.41
N MET A 136 -5.42 -19.65 -2.60
CA MET A 136 -5.62 -19.06 -3.92
C MET A 136 -4.35 -19.08 -4.78
N GLN A 137 -3.17 -19.11 -4.16
CA GLN A 137 -1.90 -19.11 -4.90
C GLN A 137 -1.62 -20.45 -5.57
N HIS A 138 -1.35 -20.40 -6.85
CA HIS A 138 -0.95 -21.58 -7.62
C HIS A 138 0.47 -22.03 -7.26
N LYS A 139 0.62 -23.31 -6.93
CA LYS A 139 1.88 -23.96 -6.55
C LYS A 139 2.27 -25.02 -7.57
N PRO A 140 3.56 -25.38 -7.71
CA PRO A 140 4.04 -26.36 -8.70
C PRO A 140 3.28 -27.67 -8.66
N SER A 141 2.94 -28.16 -7.45
CA SER A 141 2.20 -29.40 -7.24
C SER A 141 0.77 -29.39 -7.79
N GLN A 142 0.20 -28.21 -8.04
CA GLN A 142 -1.17 -28.06 -8.54
C GLN A 142 -1.24 -27.88 -10.06
N LEU A 143 -0.19 -27.34 -10.68
CA LEU A 143 -0.15 -26.98 -12.10
C LEU A 143 0.54 -28.05 -12.98
N GLY A 144 1.20 -29.07 -12.37
CA GLY A 144 1.76 -30.27 -13.05
C GLY A 144 2.88 -29.86 -13.96
N VAL A 145 3.32 -29.20 -14.73
CA VAL A 145 4.50 -29.19 -15.64
C VAL A 145 5.06 -27.79 -16.01
N HIS A 146 4.39 -26.70 -15.67
CA HIS A 146 4.80 -25.40 -16.17
C HIS A 146 5.22 -24.45 -15.05
N ASP A 147 6.50 -24.51 -14.69
CA ASP A 147 7.18 -23.59 -13.76
C ASP A 147 6.99 -22.10 -14.12
N ARG A 148 6.57 -21.81 -15.35
CA ARG A 148 6.39 -20.45 -15.85
C ARG A 148 5.24 -19.67 -15.23
N TYR A 149 4.28 -20.38 -14.61
CA TYR A 149 3.01 -19.76 -14.15
C TYR A 149 2.80 -19.93 -12.65
N TYR A 150 3.86 -20.29 -12.01
CA TYR A 150 3.89 -20.49 -10.59
C TYR A 150 3.89 -19.14 -9.87
N GLY A 151 3.10 -19.06 -8.81
CA GLY A 151 3.08 -17.90 -7.90
C GLY A 151 1.93 -16.91 -8.13
N GLY A 152 1.21 -16.99 -9.26
CA GLY A 152 -0.01 -16.22 -9.47
C GLY A 152 -1.15 -16.70 -8.57
N PHE A 153 -2.09 -15.83 -8.26
CA PHE A 153 -3.28 -16.17 -7.48
C PHE A 153 -4.46 -16.40 -8.41
N ALA A 154 -5.24 -17.46 -8.16
CA ALA A 154 -6.52 -17.63 -8.83
C ALA A 154 -7.40 -16.40 -8.58
N ARG A 155 -8.15 -15.97 -9.57
CA ARG A 155 -8.93 -14.74 -9.55
C ARG A 155 -9.96 -14.74 -8.42
N ALA A 156 -10.82 -15.77 -8.40
CA ALA A 156 -11.89 -15.84 -7.42
C ALA A 156 -12.32 -17.28 -7.08
N VAL A 157 -13.03 -17.42 -5.97
CA VAL A 157 -13.77 -18.62 -5.61
C VAL A 157 -15.12 -18.22 -5.03
N SER A 158 -16.18 -18.97 -5.37
CA SER A 158 -17.51 -18.74 -4.83
C SER A 158 -17.74 -19.49 -3.51
N LEU A 159 -18.81 -19.13 -2.78
CA LEU A 159 -19.27 -19.90 -1.61
C LEU A 159 -19.73 -21.33 -1.97
N ALA A 160 -20.00 -21.61 -3.25
CA ALA A 160 -20.31 -22.95 -3.74
C ALA A 160 -19.04 -23.71 -4.20
N ASP A 161 -17.84 -23.19 -3.84
CA ASP A 161 -16.53 -23.73 -4.20
C ASP A 161 -16.27 -23.80 -5.72
N ALA A 162 -16.96 -22.96 -6.50
CA ALA A 162 -16.68 -22.79 -7.91
C ALA A 162 -15.53 -21.79 -8.11
N TRP A 163 -14.52 -22.20 -8.87
CA TRP A 163 -13.28 -21.45 -9.07
C TRP A 163 -13.25 -20.70 -10.39
N GLU A 164 -12.81 -19.44 -10.33
CA GLU A 164 -12.26 -18.69 -11.46
C GLU A 164 -10.73 -18.78 -11.37
N ARG A 165 -10.12 -19.64 -12.20
CA ARG A 165 -8.70 -19.99 -12.06
C ARG A 165 -7.75 -19.06 -12.82
N GLN A 166 -8.27 -18.18 -13.63
CA GLN A 166 -7.49 -17.11 -14.24
C GLN A 166 -6.61 -16.43 -13.17
N MET A 167 -5.36 -16.13 -13.53
CA MET A 167 -4.40 -15.50 -12.63
C MET A 167 -4.07 -14.10 -13.12
N ASP A 168 -4.53 -13.08 -12.41
CA ASP A 168 -4.29 -11.70 -12.74
C ASP A 168 -2.91 -11.25 -12.23
N VAL A 169 -2.16 -10.48 -13.05
CA VAL A 169 -0.81 -10.01 -12.67
C VAL A 169 -0.83 -8.98 -11.55
N GLU A 170 -1.97 -8.37 -11.27
CA GLU A 170 -2.13 -7.45 -10.14
C GLU A 170 -2.00 -8.10 -8.76
N SER A 171 -2.05 -9.43 -8.70
CA SER A 171 -1.97 -10.21 -7.45
C SER A 171 -0.78 -9.84 -6.56
N LEU A 172 0.30 -9.33 -7.14
CA LEU A 172 1.45 -8.84 -6.38
C LEU A 172 1.13 -7.58 -5.56
N TYR A 173 0.16 -6.77 -5.95
CA TYR A 173 -0.18 -5.55 -5.19
C TYR A 173 -0.61 -5.85 -3.75
N GLY A 174 -1.19 -7.00 -3.52
CA GLY A 174 -1.57 -7.47 -2.19
C GLY A 174 -0.42 -7.81 -1.26
N GLN A 175 0.79 -7.77 -1.73
CA GLN A 175 1.96 -8.13 -0.94
C GLN A 175 2.32 -7.09 0.12
N VAL A 176 1.79 -5.89 0.03
CA VAL A 176 1.87 -4.93 1.15
C VAL A 176 1.28 -5.56 2.41
N GLY A 177 0.10 -6.21 2.29
CA GLY A 177 -0.53 -6.93 3.40
C GLY A 177 0.29 -8.12 3.89
N LEU A 178 0.80 -8.96 2.99
CA LEU A 178 1.65 -10.10 3.38
C LEU A 178 2.95 -9.64 4.05
N ARG A 179 3.54 -8.54 3.60
CA ARG A 179 4.72 -7.96 4.26
C ARG A 179 4.39 -7.47 5.67
N MET A 180 3.26 -6.81 5.86
CA MET A 180 2.80 -6.39 7.18
C MET A 180 2.53 -7.60 8.08
N LEU A 181 1.98 -8.70 7.53
CA LEU A 181 1.78 -9.95 8.25
C LEU A 181 3.09 -10.62 8.68
N CYS A 182 4.19 -10.47 7.93
CA CYS A 182 5.50 -10.97 8.37
C CYS A 182 5.92 -10.39 9.73
N GLU A 183 5.48 -9.18 10.05
CA GLU A 183 5.77 -8.51 11.32
C GLU A 183 4.71 -8.86 12.40
N SER A 184 3.43 -8.95 11.99
CA SER A 184 2.30 -9.12 12.90
C SER A 184 1.97 -10.59 13.20
N ASP A 185 2.43 -11.53 12.35
CA ASP A 185 2.27 -12.98 12.50
C ASP A 185 3.60 -13.72 12.23
N PRO A 186 4.58 -13.59 13.14
CA PRO A 186 5.92 -14.15 12.94
C PRO A 186 5.92 -15.69 12.82
N ALA A 187 4.88 -16.36 13.30
CA ALA A 187 4.76 -17.83 13.20
C ALA A 187 4.61 -18.31 11.76
N LYS A 188 4.00 -17.50 10.88
CA LYS A 188 3.83 -17.80 9.45
C LYS A 188 4.72 -16.96 8.53
N LYS A 189 5.68 -16.22 9.08
CA LYS A 189 6.55 -15.33 8.31
C LYS A 189 7.16 -16.00 7.07
N SER A 190 7.75 -17.20 7.23
CA SER A 190 8.36 -17.91 6.10
C SER A 190 7.34 -18.29 5.02
N GLN A 191 6.08 -18.58 5.38
CA GLN A 191 5.01 -18.82 4.43
C GLN A 191 4.72 -17.57 3.60
N TYR A 192 4.59 -16.41 4.27
CA TYR A 192 4.34 -15.14 3.59
C TYR A 192 5.49 -14.73 2.68
N GLU A 193 6.74 -14.89 3.12
CA GLU A 193 7.94 -14.58 2.31
C GLU A 193 8.01 -15.43 1.04
N VAL A 194 7.67 -16.72 1.11
CA VAL A 194 7.60 -17.59 -0.06
C VAL A 194 6.49 -17.13 -1.00
N MET A 195 5.28 -16.88 -0.48
CA MET A 195 4.16 -16.38 -1.28
C MET A 195 4.52 -15.10 -2.04
N MET A 196 5.20 -14.17 -1.38
CA MET A 196 5.64 -12.91 -1.98
C MET A 196 6.68 -13.15 -3.10
N THR A 197 7.65 -13.99 -2.85
CA THR A 197 8.72 -14.28 -3.83
C THR A 197 8.15 -14.91 -5.09
N ASP A 198 7.26 -15.87 -4.93
CA ASP A 198 6.64 -16.57 -6.04
C ASP A 198 5.72 -15.63 -6.87
N ALA A 199 4.90 -14.83 -6.21
CA ALA A 199 4.07 -13.85 -6.88
C ALA A 199 4.88 -12.76 -7.62
N LEU A 200 6.03 -12.36 -7.07
CA LEU A 200 6.94 -11.43 -7.74
C LEU A 200 7.46 -11.99 -9.08
N GLY A 201 7.83 -13.27 -9.09
CA GLY A 201 8.25 -13.96 -10.31
C GLY A 201 7.15 -13.96 -11.38
N PHE A 202 5.92 -14.29 -10.98
CA PHE A 202 4.75 -14.28 -11.86
C PHE A 202 4.46 -12.88 -12.44
N CYS A 203 4.45 -11.85 -11.58
CA CYS A 203 4.19 -10.48 -12.00
C CYS A 203 5.26 -9.93 -12.95
N ARG A 204 6.53 -10.20 -12.68
CA ARG A 204 7.62 -9.81 -13.58
C ARG A 204 7.42 -10.37 -14.98
N GLN A 205 7.05 -11.64 -15.07
CA GLN A 205 6.80 -12.29 -16.35
C GLN A 205 5.62 -11.66 -17.10
N GLY A 206 4.53 -11.34 -16.38
CA GLY A 206 3.39 -10.64 -16.97
C GLY A 206 3.74 -9.22 -17.45
N LEU A 207 4.57 -8.50 -16.70
CA LEU A 207 4.99 -7.13 -17.05
C LEU A 207 5.94 -7.05 -18.24
N GLU A 208 6.75 -8.10 -18.52
CA GLU A 208 7.70 -8.09 -19.63
C GLU A 208 7.02 -7.79 -20.97
N ASP A 209 5.83 -8.33 -21.22
CA ASP A 209 5.07 -8.17 -22.46
C ASP A 209 3.72 -7.45 -22.27
N CYS A 210 3.50 -6.78 -21.13
CA CYS A 210 2.23 -6.12 -20.78
C CYS A 210 1.03 -7.07 -20.83
N TYR A 211 1.16 -8.27 -20.30
CA TYR A 211 0.05 -9.19 -20.11
C TYR A 211 -0.71 -8.86 -18.83
N SER A 212 -2.03 -8.93 -18.89
CA SER A 212 -2.92 -8.69 -17.77
C SER A 212 -3.18 -9.93 -16.93
N TYR A 213 -3.27 -11.08 -17.57
CA TYR A 213 -3.51 -12.34 -16.89
C TYR A 213 -2.97 -13.56 -17.63
N PHE A 214 -2.83 -14.65 -16.87
CA PHE A 214 -2.58 -16.00 -17.39
C PHE A 214 -3.80 -16.89 -17.18
N ASP A 215 -4.16 -17.67 -18.19
CA ASP A 215 -5.32 -18.58 -18.15
C ASP A 215 -4.84 -20.04 -18.07
N PRO A 216 -4.81 -20.63 -16.84
CA PRO A 216 -4.18 -21.92 -16.61
C PRO A 216 -5.01 -23.10 -17.11
N LEU A 217 -4.34 -24.12 -17.64
CA LEU A 217 -4.95 -25.42 -17.87
C LEU A 217 -5.38 -26.07 -16.53
N PRO A 218 -6.39 -26.97 -16.51
CA PRO A 218 -7.10 -27.54 -17.67
C PRO A 218 -8.33 -26.73 -18.13
N ASN A 219 -8.70 -25.66 -17.40
CA ASN A 219 -9.94 -24.92 -17.68
C ASN A 219 -9.73 -23.74 -18.63
N GLY A 220 -8.50 -23.25 -18.74
CA GLY A 220 -8.07 -22.21 -19.66
C GLY A 220 -7.31 -22.76 -20.86
N ASP A 221 -6.69 -21.89 -21.64
CA ASP A 221 -5.94 -22.24 -22.86
C ASP A 221 -4.43 -22.40 -22.64
N GLY A 222 -3.95 -22.14 -21.43
CA GLY A 222 -2.54 -22.25 -21.06
C GLY A 222 -1.68 -21.10 -21.59
N SER A 223 -2.25 -19.95 -21.85
CA SER A 223 -1.53 -18.80 -22.42
C SER A 223 -1.68 -17.51 -21.61
N TRP A 224 -0.80 -16.57 -21.91
CA TRP A 224 -0.87 -15.21 -21.42
C TRP A 224 -1.80 -14.35 -22.27
N HIS A 225 -2.63 -13.58 -21.63
CA HIS A 225 -3.59 -12.69 -22.26
C HIS A 225 -3.40 -11.24 -21.85
N ARG A 226 -3.76 -10.36 -22.75
CA ARG A 226 -4.04 -8.94 -22.46
C ARG A 226 -5.53 -8.81 -22.17
N THR A 227 -5.90 -7.85 -21.35
CA THR A 227 -7.29 -7.67 -20.89
C THR A 227 -8.25 -7.42 -22.03
N ASP A 228 -7.80 -7.08 -23.22
CA ASP A 228 -8.66 -7.05 -24.37
C ASP A 228 -8.06 -7.65 -25.63
N SER A 229 -8.98 -8.30 -26.32
CA SER A 229 -8.81 -8.95 -27.59
C SER A 229 -8.47 -7.98 -28.72
N ALA A 230 -7.89 -8.49 -29.74
CA ALA A 230 -7.69 -8.06 -31.12
C ALA A 230 -7.80 -6.57 -31.53
N ASN A 231 -8.55 -5.71 -30.85
CA ASN A 231 -8.85 -4.35 -31.30
C ASN A 231 -8.38 -3.23 -30.34
N CYS A 232 -8.02 -3.56 -29.12
CA CYS A 232 -7.65 -2.59 -28.11
C CYS A 232 -6.35 -3.00 -27.42
N ILE A 233 -5.50 -2.05 -27.15
CA ILE A 233 -4.42 -2.24 -26.21
C ILE A 233 -4.81 -1.47 -24.96
N ILE A 234 -5.04 -2.19 -23.90
CA ILE A 234 -5.43 -1.67 -22.63
C ILE A 234 -4.20 -1.55 -21.77
N LEU A 235 -4.03 -0.38 -21.20
CA LEU A 235 -3.34 -0.22 -19.94
C LEU A 235 -4.44 -0.20 -18.90
N ASP A 236 -4.84 -1.37 -18.50
CA ASP A 236 -5.81 -1.51 -17.43
C ASP A 236 -5.16 -1.30 -16.07
N ASP A 237 -5.99 -1.23 -15.07
CA ASP A 237 -5.58 -1.14 -13.68
C ASP A 237 -4.70 -2.32 -13.26
N THR A 238 -4.92 -3.51 -13.84
CA THR A 238 -4.17 -4.73 -13.58
C THR A 238 -2.67 -4.52 -13.79
N LEU A 239 -2.29 -3.94 -14.94
CA LEU A 239 -0.88 -3.63 -15.22
C LEU A 239 -0.33 -2.54 -14.32
N ALA A 240 -1.12 -1.52 -14.01
CA ALA A 240 -0.70 -0.46 -13.10
C ALA A 240 -0.48 -0.97 -11.68
N TYR A 241 -1.37 -1.82 -11.20
CA TYR A 241 -1.24 -2.47 -9.89
C TYR A 241 -0.05 -3.44 -9.84
N ALA A 242 0.15 -4.22 -10.90
CA ALA A 242 1.32 -5.09 -11.01
C ALA A 242 2.62 -4.29 -10.95
N LEU A 243 2.72 -3.23 -11.74
CA LEU A 243 3.88 -2.33 -11.74
C LEU A 243 4.10 -1.71 -10.36
N ARG A 244 3.03 -1.28 -9.67
CA ARG A 244 3.12 -0.76 -8.32
C ARG A 244 3.59 -1.80 -7.32
N GLY A 245 3.06 -3.03 -7.40
CA GLY A 245 3.46 -4.13 -6.53
C GLY A 245 4.94 -4.47 -6.66
N VAL A 246 5.44 -4.57 -7.89
CA VAL A 246 6.88 -4.80 -8.14
C VAL A 246 7.72 -3.62 -7.65
N TYR A 247 7.29 -2.39 -7.90
CA TYR A 247 7.96 -1.19 -7.39
C TYR A 247 8.06 -1.14 -5.87
N ASP A 248 6.97 -1.46 -5.18
CA ASP A 248 6.94 -1.47 -3.70
C ASP A 248 7.83 -2.58 -3.12
N TYR A 249 8.08 -3.66 -3.87
CA TYR A 249 8.91 -4.78 -3.45
C TYR A 249 10.40 -4.55 -3.71
N GLU A 250 10.78 -4.11 -4.91
CA GLU A 250 12.17 -4.03 -5.35
C GLU A 250 12.66 -2.61 -5.70
N GLY A 251 11.81 -1.60 -5.52
CA GLY A 251 12.13 -0.21 -5.84
C GLY A 251 12.23 0.06 -7.33
N TRP A 252 13.08 1.00 -7.71
CA TRP A 252 13.30 1.39 -9.11
C TRP A 252 14.25 0.43 -9.82
N SER A 253 13.92 -0.87 -9.81
CA SER A 253 14.66 -1.93 -10.49
C SER A 253 14.66 -1.77 -12.00
N GLN A 254 15.51 -2.52 -12.69
CA GLN A 254 15.53 -2.55 -14.16
C GLN A 254 14.18 -3.00 -14.73
N THR A 255 13.55 -4.01 -14.15
CA THR A 255 12.23 -4.50 -14.54
C THR A 255 11.19 -3.38 -14.44
N VAL A 256 11.16 -2.66 -13.32
CA VAL A 256 10.23 -1.54 -13.10
C VAL A 256 10.48 -0.43 -14.09
N GLN A 257 11.75 -0.06 -14.33
CA GLN A 257 12.10 0.99 -15.31
C GLN A 257 11.63 0.64 -16.72
N GLN A 258 11.85 -0.59 -17.16
CA GLN A 258 11.45 -1.05 -18.49
C GLN A 258 9.91 -1.10 -18.62
N ALA A 259 9.22 -1.69 -17.65
CA ALA A 259 7.76 -1.74 -17.64
C ALA A 259 7.15 -0.33 -17.58
N TYR A 260 7.66 0.55 -16.72
CA TYR A 260 7.23 1.94 -16.64
C TYR A 260 7.42 2.69 -17.96
N ALA A 261 8.59 2.56 -18.59
CA ALA A 261 8.88 3.21 -19.87
C ALA A 261 7.95 2.71 -20.98
N LEU A 262 7.69 1.39 -21.03
CA LEU A 262 6.79 0.78 -22.01
C LEU A 262 5.34 1.25 -21.81
N ILE A 263 4.84 1.18 -20.57
CA ILE A 263 3.48 1.63 -20.22
C ILE A 263 3.33 3.12 -20.53
N ASN A 264 4.33 3.94 -20.18
CA ASN A 264 4.31 5.37 -20.45
C ASN A 264 4.35 5.69 -21.95
N ALA A 265 5.14 4.96 -22.73
CA ALA A 265 5.21 5.12 -24.18
C ALA A 265 3.89 4.70 -24.87
N ILE A 266 3.27 3.63 -24.42
CA ILE A 266 1.95 3.18 -24.89
C ILE A 266 0.91 4.25 -24.54
N SER A 267 0.88 4.75 -23.33
CA SER A 267 -0.02 5.84 -22.90
C SER A 267 0.19 7.09 -23.76
N ALA A 268 1.42 7.55 -23.91
CA ALA A 268 1.75 8.76 -24.67
C ALA A 268 1.41 8.66 -26.16
N SER A 269 1.54 7.46 -26.75
CA SER A 269 1.23 7.24 -28.18
C SER A 269 -0.25 7.14 -28.49
N ARG A 270 -1.08 6.95 -27.48
CA ARG A 270 -2.50 6.60 -27.64
C ARG A 270 -3.44 7.57 -26.99
N LEU A 271 -2.92 8.36 -26.08
CA LEU A 271 -3.68 9.46 -25.52
C LEU A 271 -4.09 10.44 -26.61
N TYR A 272 -5.29 10.92 -26.45
CA TYR A 272 -5.86 11.93 -27.31
C TYR A 272 -4.91 13.12 -27.48
N PRO A 273 -4.67 13.62 -28.70
CA PRO A 273 -3.67 14.69 -28.92
C PRO A 273 -3.95 15.98 -28.15
N ALA A 274 -5.18 16.21 -27.71
CA ALA A 274 -5.57 17.35 -26.88
C ALA A 274 -5.09 17.21 -25.42
N TYR A 275 -4.75 16.02 -24.96
CA TYR A 275 -4.17 15.81 -23.66
C TYR A 275 -2.64 15.94 -23.73
N ASN A 276 -2.13 16.71 -22.81
CA ASN A 276 -0.69 16.74 -22.64
C ASN A 276 -0.23 15.37 -22.14
N PRO A 277 0.68 14.68 -22.86
CA PRO A 277 1.19 13.37 -22.44
C PRO A 277 1.90 13.39 -21.09
N ALA A 278 2.22 14.57 -20.56
CA ALA A 278 2.72 14.71 -19.20
C ALA A 278 1.69 14.38 -18.12
N VAL A 279 0.41 14.32 -18.44
CA VAL A 279 -0.66 14.01 -17.47
C VAL A 279 -0.88 12.52 -17.30
N CYS A 280 -0.32 11.69 -18.12
CA CYS A 280 -0.42 10.23 -18.02
C CYS A 280 -1.82 9.70 -17.69
N TRP A 281 -2.62 9.79 -18.65
CA TRP A 281 -3.82 9.00 -18.68
C TRP A 281 -3.46 7.69 -19.35
N ALA A 282 -3.31 6.66 -18.59
CA ALA A 282 -3.35 5.34 -19.18
C ALA A 282 -4.80 5.08 -19.52
N GLY A 283 -5.11 5.04 -20.76
CA GLY A 283 -6.45 4.91 -21.26
C GLY A 283 -6.58 3.84 -22.29
N TYR A 284 -7.77 3.42 -22.45
CA TYR A 284 -8.23 2.47 -23.42
C TYR A 284 -8.30 3.12 -24.81
N VAL A 285 -7.65 2.54 -25.80
CA VAL A 285 -7.77 3.01 -27.18
C VAL A 285 -8.29 1.88 -28.06
N ASN A 286 -9.46 2.07 -28.64
CA ASN A 286 -9.91 1.19 -29.69
C ASN A 286 -9.06 1.41 -30.96
N VAL A 287 -8.14 0.49 -31.22
CA VAL A 287 -7.18 0.61 -32.32
C VAL A 287 -7.87 0.55 -33.66
N ALA A 288 -8.95 -0.24 -33.82
CA ALA A 288 -9.67 -0.37 -35.07
C ALA A 288 -10.47 0.89 -35.40
N ALA A 289 -11.13 1.47 -34.40
CA ALA A 289 -11.90 2.71 -34.57
C ALA A 289 -11.04 3.97 -34.51
N LYS A 290 -9.79 3.85 -34.06
CA LYS A 290 -8.88 4.98 -33.75
C LYS A 290 -9.51 6.01 -32.81
N THR A 291 -10.44 5.56 -31.98
CA THR A 291 -11.12 6.40 -31.00
C THR A 291 -10.55 6.09 -29.61
N PRO A 292 -10.12 7.08 -28.87
CA PRO A 292 -9.81 6.89 -27.47
C PRO A 292 -11.08 6.60 -26.69
N ALA A 293 -11.04 5.65 -25.78
CA ALA A 293 -12.06 5.41 -24.79
C ALA A 293 -11.46 5.62 -23.42
N CYS A 294 -12.05 6.48 -22.62
CA CYS A 294 -11.70 6.64 -21.21
C CYS A 294 -12.49 5.63 -20.40
N ASP A 295 -11.79 4.88 -19.59
CA ASP A 295 -12.37 3.93 -18.66
C ASP A 295 -12.07 4.36 -17.21
N TYR A 296 -12.78 3.79 -16.29
CA TYR A 296 -12.58 3.87 -14.83
C TYR A 296 -11.11 3.73 -14.43
N TYR A 297 -10.42 2.86 -15.09
CA TYR A 297 -9.03 2.53 -14.80
C TYR A 297 -8.03 3.64 -15.16
N ASP A 298 -8.43 4.59 -15.96
CA ASP A 298 -7.58 5.72 -16.35
C ASP A 298 -7.14 6.54 -15.16
N ALA A 299 -8.07 6.89 -14.27
CA ALA A 299 -7.76 7.69 -13.10
C ALA A 299 -6.87 6.90 -12.11
N VAL A 300 -7.14 5.60 -11.94
CA VAL A 300 -6.35 4.72 -11.07
C VAL A 300 -4.95 4.53 -11.63
N THR A 301 -4.84 4.18 -12.91
CA THR A 301 -3.56 3.98 -13.58
C THR A 301 -2.74 5.26 -13.61
N SER A 302 -3.37 6.39 -13.87
CA SER A 302 -2.73 7.71 -13.82
C SER A 302 -2.22 8.05 -12.44
N GLY A 303 -2.98 7.73 -11.40
CA GLY A 303 -2.57 7.92 -10.00
C GLY A 303 -1.31 7.13 -9.67
N ILE A 304 -1.24 5.87 -10.07
CA ILE A 304 -0.07 5.01 -9.84
C ILE A 304 1.16 5.53 -10.59
N LEU A 305 1.01 5.84 -11.88
CA LEU A 305 2.09 6.37 -12.69
C LEU A 305 2.56 7.73 -12.18
N ALA A 306 1.66 8.59 -11.71
CA ALA A 306 2.01 9.87 -11.12
C ALA A 306 2.77 9.71 -9.80
N ALA A 307 2.44 8.70 -8.97
CA ALA A 307 3.21 8.40 -7.76
C ALA A 307 4.65 7.99 -8.09
N MET A 308 4.86 7.18 -9.14
CA MET A 308 6.20 6.86 -9.61
C MET A 308 6.92 8.08 -10.17
N ARG A 309 6.23 8.93 -10.93
CA ARG A 309 6.78 10.17 -11.47
C ARG A 309 7.21 11.15 -10.40
N ARG A 310 6.51 11.22 -9.30
CA ARG A 310 6.93 12.04 -8.16
C ARG A 310 8.34 11.72 -7.71
N ASN A 311 8.71 10.46 -7.74
CA ASN A 311 10.00 9.99 -7.27
C ASN A 311 11.08 10.05 -8.36
N HIS A 312 10.69 9.96 -9.65
CA HIS A 312 11.62 9.77 -10.76
C HIS A 312 11.46 10.81 -11.88
N ASP A 313 10.31 11.49 -11.96
CA ASP A 313 10.04 12.61 -12.86
C ASP A 313 9.14 13.63 -12.17
N LYS A 314 9.77 14.47 -11.35
CA LYS A 314 9.07 15.46 -10.54
C LYS A 314 8.29 16.48 -11.38
N SER A 315 8.76 16.85 -12.57
CA SER A 315 8.07 17.85 -13.38
C SER A 315 6.74 17.32 -13.92
N ALA A 316 6.71 16.08 -14.36
CA ALA A 316 5.48 15.43 -14.81
C ALA A 316 4.50 15.20 -13.63
N TYR A 317 5.02 14.86 -12.45
CA TYR A 317 4.22 14.75 -11.24
C TYR A 317 3.57 16.09 -10.86
N ASP A 318 4.36 17.16 -10.74
CA ASP A 318 3.88 18.49 -10.36
C ASP A 318 2.80 19.00 -11.35
N PHE A 319 2.97 18.70 -12.64
CA PHE A 319 1.99 19.03 -13.65
C PHE A 319 0.67 18.26 -13.45
N SER A 320 0.74 16.95 -13.21
CA SER A 320 -0.44 16.12 -12.93
C SER A 320 -1.20 16.61 -11.70
N VAL A 321 -0.49 16.87 -10.61
CA VAL A 321 -1.07 17.43 -9.37
C VAL A 321 -1.78 18.74 -9.62
N LYS A 322 -1.17 19.65 -10.40
CA LYS A 322 -1.76 20.95 -10.73
C LYS A 322 -3.09 20.81 -11.47
N ILE A 323 -3.20 19.87 -12.40
CA ILE A 323 -4.44 19.63 -13.13
C ILE A 323 -5.49 19.01 -12.22
N ILE A 324 -5.17 17.98 -11.44
CA ILE A 324 -6.09 17.36 -10.49
C ILE A 324 -6.63 18.41 -9.52
N GLN A 325 -5.78 19.29 -9.01
CA GLN A 325 -6.19 20.35 -8.09
C GLN A 325 -7.05 21.45 -8.75
N ALA A 326 -6.87 21.68 -10.05
CA ALA A 326 -7.68 22.63 -10.79
C ALA A 326 -9.08 22.10 -11.14
N HIS A 327 -9.21 20.78 -11.26
CA HIS A 327 -10.44 20.10 -11.70
C HIS A 327 -10.77 18.88 -10.84
N PRO A 328 -10.79 18.99 -9.50
CA PRO A 328 -10.85 17.83 -8.61
C PRO A 328 -12.11 16.97 -8.84
N GLU A 329 -13.25 17.59 -9.12
CA GLU A 329 -14.51 16.88 -9.30
C GLU A 329 -14.54 16.03 -10.57
N GLU A 330 -13.84 16.45 -11.63
CA GLU A 330 -13.77 15.72 -12.89
C GLU A 330 -13.06 14.37 -12.73
N PHE A 331 -12.11 14.30 -11.80
CA PHE A 331 -11.32 13.10 -11.53
C PHE A 331 -11.97 12.11 -10.56
N MET A 332 -13.13 12.44 -9.99
CA MET A 332 -13.84 11.54 -9.09
C MET A 332 -14.61 10.44 -9.84
N PHE A 333 -14.85 10.64 -11.13
CA PHE A 333 -15.66 9.75 -11.92
C PHE A 333 -14.93 8.45 -12.27
N TRP A 334 -15.69 7.42 -12.51
CA TRP A 334 -15.23 6.21 -13.16
C TRP A 334 -14.87 6.54 -14.62
N GLY A 335 -13.61 6.77 -14.84
CA GLY A 335 -13.10 7.38 -16.05
C GLY A 335 -12.94 8.89 -15.93
N VAL A 336 -12.14 9.46 -16.82
CA VAL A 336 -11.90 10.90 -16.86
C VAL A 336 -12.88 11.58 -17.79
N LYS A 337 -13.59 12.59 -17.29
CA LYS A 337 -14.40 13.43 -18.15
C LYS A 337 -13.51 14.35 -18.98
N HIS A 338 -13.51 14.12 -20.27
CA HIS A 338 -13.02 15.08 -21.22
C HIS A 338 -14.18 15.60 -22.08
N ALA A 339 -14.11 16.87 -22.49
CA ALA A 339 -15.17 17.50 -23.29
C ALA A 339 -15.56 16.71 -24.55
N ASP A 340 -14.63 15.92 -25.09
CA ASP A 340 -14.77 15.14 -26.32
C ASP A 340 -15.13 13.67 -26.08
N PHE A 341 -15.23 13.22 -24.83
CA PHE A 341 -15.57 11.84 -24.50
C PHE A 341 -16.94 11.73 -23.86
N ALA A 342 -17.77 10.87 -24.41
CA ALA A 342 -18.97 10.44 -23.73
C ALA A 342 -18.57 9.45 -22.62
N PHE A 343 -19.03 9.70 -21.40
CA PHE A 343 -18.90 8.72 -20.34
C PHE A 343 -19.64 7.44 -20.69
N VAL A 344 -18.99 6.31 -20.43
CA VAL A 344 -19.68 5.02 -20.43
C VAL A 344 -20.69 4.98 -19.28
N GLU A 345 -20.31 5.54 -18.12
CA GLU A 345 -21.18 5.65 -16.95
C GLU A 345 -20.90 6.92 -16.14
N ASN A 346 -21.96 7.62 -15.73
CA ASN A 346 -21.88 8.84 -14.92
C ASN A 346 -21.79 8.47 -13.43
N LYS A 347 -20.75 7.77 -13.02
CA LYS A 347 -20.54 7.30 -11.65
C LYS A 347 -19.20 7.78 -11.09
N GLN A 348 -19.21 8.21 -9.85
CA GLN A 348 -18.00 8.45 -9.08
C GLN A 348 -17.58 7.14 -8.39
N ALA A 349 -16.29 6.85 -8.34
CA ALA A 349 -15.77 5.60 -7.78
C ALA A 349 -14.92 5.85 -6.54
N THR A 350 -15.25 5.19 -5.44
CA THR A 350 -14.54 5.32 -4.16
C THR A 350 -13.06 4.97 -4.31
N ALA A 351 -12.74 3.91 -5.04
CA ALA A 351 -11.36 3.52 -5.31
C ALA A 351 -10.56 4.63 -5.99
N THR A 352 -11.14 5.24 -7.03
CA THR A 352 -10.52 6.36 -7.77
C THR A 352 -10.24 7.55 -6.87
N VAL A 353 -11.25 7.97 -6.08
CA VAL A 353 -11.11 9.10 -5.16
C VAL A 353 -10.03 8.84 -4.11
N CYS A 354 -10.03 7.65 -3.50
CA CYS A 354 -9.02 7.26 -2.50
C CYS A 354 -7.60 7.25 -3.09
N TRP A 355 -7.42 6.72 -4.29
CA TRP A 355 -6.13 6.70 -4.96
C TRP A 355 -5.59 8.09 -5.24
N LEU A 356 -6.44 8.97 -5.79
CA LEU A 356 -6.03 10.35 -6.08
C LEU A 356 -5.80 11.14 -4.79
N ALA A 357 -6.59 10.91 -3.75
CA ALA A 357 -6.38 11.51 -2.45
C ALA A 357 -5.02 11.08 -1.84
N GLN A 358 -4.69 9.79 -1.88
CA GLN A 358 -3.37 9.29 -1.44
C GLN A 358 -2.23 9.88 -2.26
N LEU A 359 -2.40 10.00 -3.58
CA LEU A 359 -1.44 10.65 -4.46
C LEU A 359 -1.18 12.10 -4.02
N LEU A 360 -2.22 12.83 -3.68
CA LEU A 360 -2.16 14.25 -3.28
C LEU A 360 -1.67 14.45 -1.84
N LEU A 361 -1.92 13.51 -0.94
CA LEU A 361 -1.20 13.46 0.35
C LEU A 361 0.29 13.39 0.12
N GLY A 362 0.63 12.95 -1.03
CA GLY A 362 1.98 12.68 -1.46
C GLY A 362 2.42 11.36 -0.86
N TYR A 363 3.05 10.55 -1.71
CA TYR A 363 3.76 9.37 -1.25
C TYR A 363 4.79 9.84 -0.23
N LYS A 364 4.42 9.79 1.03
CA LYS A 364 5.34 10.16 2.07
C LYS A 364 6.31 9.01 2.19
N ALA A 365 7.56 9.32 1.87
CA ALA A 365 8.65 8.47 2.29
C ALA A 365 8.41 8.09 3.77
N PRO A 366 8.79 6.89 4.21
CA PRO A 366 8.72 6.46 5.62
C PRO A 366 9.22 7.53 6.60
N VAL A 367 10.16 8.37 6.16
CA VAL A 367 10.66 9.55 6.87
C VAL A 367 9.54 10.47 7.36
N THR A 368 8.53 10.75 6.53
CA THR A 368 7.49 11.72 6.92
C THR A 368 6.50 11.10 7.89
N ARG A 369 6.18 9.81 7.71
CA ARG A 369 5.34 9.06 8.67
C ARG A 369 6.03 8.95 10.01
N PHE A 370 7.33 8.61 10.01
CA PHE A 370 8.12 8.57 11.23
C PHE A 370 8.20 9.96 11.89
N THR A 371 8.37 11.05 11.12
CA THR A 371 8.37 12.43 11.65
C THR A 371 7.05 12.76 12.36
N GLN A 372 5.93 12.33 11.85
CA GLN A 372 4.62 12.59 12.44
C GLN A 372 4.43 11.82 13.75
N VAL A 373 4.73 10.51 13.72
CA VAL A 373 4.71 9.70 14.94
C VAL A 373 5.68 10.26 15.97
N LEU A 374 6.88 10.67 15.53
CA LEU A 374 7.87 11.32 16.40
C LEU A 374 7.34 12.63 16.99
N ASN A 375 6.65 13.45 16.19
CA ASN A 375 6.10 14.72 16.64
C ASN A 375 4.92 14.54 17.61
N SER A 376 4.07 13.55 17.39
CA SER A 376 2.89 13.28 18.20
C SER A 376 3.19 12.47 19.48
N LYS A 377 4.04 11.44 19.38
CA LYS A 377 4.32 10.49 20.47
C LYS A 377 5.77 10.51 20.95
N GLY A 378 6.64 11.30 20.32
CA GLY A 378 8.05 11.38 20.70
C GLY A 378 8.26 12.18 21.97
N GLU A 379 9.20 11.72 22.80
CA GLU A 379 9.64 12.38 24.01
C GLU A 379 10.77 13.38 23.71
N ASN A 380 10.86 14.43 24.52
CA ASN A 380 12.00 15.34 24.48
C ASN A 380 13.17 14.72 25.25
N LEU A 381 14.30 14.63 24.59
CA LEU A 381 15.53 14.04 25.09
C LEU A 381 16.68 15.03 24.91
N THR A 382 17.75 14.86 25.67
CA THR A 382 19.00 15.62 25.46
C THR A 382 20.08 14.66 24.95
N LEU A 383 20.60 14.91 23.76
CA LEU A 383 21.74 14.20 23.17
C LEU A 383 23.02 14.95 23.48
N HIS A 384 23.99 14.27 24.09
CA HIS A 384 25.34 14.78 24.30
C HIS A 384 26.29 13.97 23.39
N PRO A 385 26.76 14.56 22.28
CA PRO A 385 27.70 13.89 21.38
C PRO A 385 29.01 13.56 22.11
N VAL A 386 29.57 12.39 21.85
CA VAL A 386 30.91 12.06 22.30
C VAL A 386 31.93 12.89 21.53
N VAL A 387 32.77 13.64 22.26
CA VAL A 387 33.80 14.52 21.65
C VAL A 387 35.21 13.97 21.82
N ALA A 388 35.42 13.10 22.82
CA ALA A 388 36.67 12.38 23.00
C ALA A 388 36.37 11.00 23.60
N ALA A 389 36.99 9.95 23.06
CA ALA A 389 36.96 8.60 23.57
C ALA A 389 38.36 8.19 23.98
N GLY A 390 38.53 7.77 25.24
CA GLY A 390 39.80 7.39 25.82
C GLY A 390 39.63 6.96 27.28
N GLU A 391 40.66 7.08 28.10
CA GLU A 391 40.56 6.75 29.52
C GLU A 391 39.46 7.50 30.28
N ARG A 392 39.04 8.67 29.76
CA ARG A 392 37.83 9.38 30.22
C ARG A 392 37.04 9.85 28.99
N THR A 393 35.81 9.32 28.85
CA THR A 393 34.87 9.78 27.85
C THR A 393 34.39 11.20 28.15
N ALA A 394 34.60 12.11 27.19
CA ALA A 394 34.08 13.48 27.28
C ALA A 394 32.88 13.65 26.35
N TYR A 395 31.87 14.34 26.82
CA TYR A 395 30.64 14.64 26.09
C TYR A 395 30.56 16.12 25.77
N GLY A 396 30.08 16.42 24.58
CA GLY A 396 29.81 17.78 24.16
C GLY A 396 28.57 18.40 24.80
N GLU A 397 28.27 19.62 24.39
CA GLU A 397 27.08 20.34 24.84
C GLU A 397 25.80 19.59 24.46
N GLY A 398 24.81 19.64 25.35
CA GLY A 398 23.55 18.92 25.15
C GLY A 398 22.69 19.55 24.06
N ILE A 399 22.22 18.73 23.11
CA ILE A 399 21.34 19.11 22.02
C ILE A 399 19.96 18.52 22.31
N ASN A 400 18.93 19.36 22.28
CA ASN A 400 17.56 18.88 22.43
C ASN A 400 17.15 18.13 21.16
N ILE A 401 16.73 16.90 21.33
CA ILE A 401 16.22 16.04 20.27
C ILE A 401 14.86 15.47 20.65
N LYS A 402 14.11 15.02 19.65
CA LYS A 402 12.88 14.27 19.85
C LYS A 402 13.09 12.83 19.45
N GLY A 403 12.65 11.88 20.27
CA GLY A 403 12.81 10.46 20.02
C GLY A 403 11.64 9.64 20.51
N ILE A 404 11.34 8.53 19.84
CA ILE A 404 10.40 7.51 20.35
C ILE A 404 11.23 6.53 21.14
N VAL A 405 10.88 6.38 22.40
CA VAL A 405 11.58 5.49 23.32
C VAL A 405 10.72 4.25 23.59
N LEU A 406 11.28 3.10 23.31
CA LEU A 406 10.64 1.79 23.54
C LEU A 406 11.48 0.99 24.55
N PRO A 407 10.85 0.09 25.35
CA PRO A 407 11.59 -0.88 26.10
C PRO A 407 12.35 -1.81 25.16
N ALA A 408 13.58 -2.14 25.51
CA ALA A 408 14.35 -3.10 24.73
C ALA A 408 13.84 -4.53 25.00
N LYS A 409 13.70 -5.33 23.95
CA LYS A 409 13.31 -6.73 24.10
C LYS A 409 14.55 -7.57 24.47
N ALA A 410 14.42 -8.44 25.46
CA ALA A 410 15.52 -9.26 25.95
C ALA A 410 16.17 -10.13 24.85
N GLU A 411 15.38 -10.56 23.88
CA GLU A 411 15.80 -11.40 22.73
C GLU A 411 16.69 -10.63 21.74
N GLU A 412 16.60 -9.30 21.71
CA GLU A 412 17.37 -8.43 20.83
C GLU A 412 18.65 -7.87 21.48
N LEU A 413 18.90 -8.21 22.75
CA LEU A 413 20.00 -7.64 23.53
C LEU A 413 21.15 -8.60 23.73
N LEU A 414 22.35 -8.15 23.41
CA LEU A 414 23.58 -8.68 23.98
C LEU A 414 23.80 -8.04 25.35
N LEU A 415 23.33 -8.71 26.41
CA LEU A 415 23.48 -8.21 27.77
C LEU A 415 24.94 -8.21 28.19
N GLU A 416 25.43 -7.06 28.64
CA GLU A 416 26.74 -6.96 29.26
C GLU A 416 26.70 -7.40 30.76
N PRO A 417 27.80 -7.94 31.30
CA PRO A 417 27.82 -8.34 32.70
C PRO A 417 27.42 -7.21 33.63
N GLY A 418 26.48 -7.49 34.52
CA GLY A 418 25.98 -6.54 35.51
C GLY A 418 24.77 -5.70 35.07
N TYR A 419 24.28 -5.87 33.83
CA TYR A 419 23.08 -5.19 33.34
C TYR A 419 21.92 -6.17 33.14
N VAL A 420 20.72 -5.67 33.32
CA VAL A 420 19.46 -6.38 33.09
C VAL A 420 18.70 -5.74 31.92
N PRO A 421 17.73 -6.43 31.27
CA PRO A 421 17.00 -5.89 30.11
C PRO A 421 16.39 -4.50 30.38
N ASN A 422 15.95 -4.21 31.60
CA ASN A 422 15.37 -2.92 31.97
C ASN A 422 16.39 -1.77 32.03
N ASP A 423 17.69 -2.06 31.99
CA ASP A 423 18.73 -1.04 31.87
C ASP A 423 18.95 -0.60 30.42
N TYR A 424 18.25 -1.21 29.48
CA TYR A 424 18.33 -0.89 28.08
C TYR A 424 17.03 -0.27 27.58
N LEU A 425 17.17 0.66 26.64
CA LEU A 425 16.05 1.21 25.87
C LEU A 425 16.41 1.25 24.37
N VAL A 426 15.39 1.24 23.53
CA VAL A 426 15.51 1.44 22.08
C VAL A 426 14.99 2.82 21.76
N LEU A 427 15.80 3.60 21.08
CA LEU A 427 15.52 4.97 20.70
C LEU A 427 15.43 5.07 19.17
N HIS A 428 14.31 5.57 18.66
CA HIS A 428 14.14 5.90 17.26
C HIS A 428 14.17 7.41 17.07
N VAL A 429 15.13 7.91 16.27
CA VAL A 429 15.35 9.36 16.09
C VAL A 429 15.79 9.69 14.65
N PHE A 430 15.64 10.96 14.27
CA PHE A 430 16.31 11.53 13.08
C PHE A 430 17.70 12.09 13.38
N ALA A 431 17.92 12.50 14.63
CA ALA A 431 19.21 13.10 15.00
C ALA A 431 20.37 12.17 14.64
N PRO A 432 21.54 12.72 14.29
CA PRO A 432 22.72 11.96 13.93
C PRO A 432 23.39 11.34 15.17
N VAL A 433 22.67 10.44 15.82
CA VAL A 433 23.15 9.70 17.01
C VAL A 433 24.23 8.71 16.59
N ARG A 434 25.28 8.58 17.38
CA ARG A 434 26.42 7.69 17.15
C ARG A 434 26.69 6.82 18.37
N ARG A 435 27.34 5.68 18.15
CA ARG A 435 27.81 4.84 19.26
C ARG A 435 28.75 5.65 20.17
N GLY A 436 28.53 5.53 21.48
CA GLY A 436 29.27 6.27 22.50
C GLY A 436 28.64 7.61 22.89
N ASP A 437 27.66 8.12 22.13
CA ASP A 437 26.91 9.30 22.55
C ASP A 437 26.12 9.03 23.83
N LYS A 438 25.83 10.10 24.56
CA LYS A 438 25.01 10.04 25.79
C LYS A 438 23.66 10.65 25.54
N VAL A 439 22.59 9.90 25.87
CA VAL A 439 21.20 10.37 25.82
C VAL A 439 20.67 10.52 27.23
N ARG A 440 20.14 11.69 27.57
CA ARG A 440 19.47 11.95 28.85
C ARG A 440 17.96 11.91 28.66
N ARG A 441 17.32 11.05 29.46
CA ARG A 441 15.87 10.89 29.54
C ARG A 441 15.39 11.00 30.98
N ASN A 442 14.52 11.94 31.30
CA ASN A 442 13.95 12.11 32.64
C ASN A 442 15.03 12.14 33.76
N GLY A 443 16.15 12.81 33.50
CA GLY A 443 17.27 12.91 34.47
C GLY A 443 18.18 11.67 34.52
N VAL A 444 17.90 10.62 33.80
CA VAL A 444 18.73 9.40 33.70
C VAL A 444 19.57 9.46 32.43
N ASP A 445 20.86 9.16 32.56
CA ASP A 445 21.81 9.12 31.46
C ASP A 445 21.93 7.69 30.89
N TYR A 446 21.93 7.58 29.55
CA TYR A 446 22.12 6.36 28.82
C TYR A 446 23.22 6.54 27.78
N GLU A 447 24.07 5.55 27.62
CA GLU A 447 25.08 5.47 26.56
C GLU A 447 24.51 4.74 25.34
N VAL A 448 24.74 5.27 24.15
CA VAL A 448 24.38 4.60 22.89
C VAL A 448 25.37 3.48 22.61
N VAL A 449 24.94 2.25 22.71
CA VAL A 449 25.79 1.05 22.53
C VAL A 449 25.76 0.52 21.08
N SER A 450 24.66 0.73 20.36
CA SER A 450 24.57 0.40 18.94
C SER A 450 23.65 1.36 18.20
N VAL A 451 23.90 1.53 16.89
CA VAL A 451 23.06 2.33 16.00
C VAL A 451 22.86 1.56 14.71
N GLN A 452 21.63 1.54 14.23
CA GLN A 452 21.25 1.01 12.94
C GLN A 452 20.54 2.10 12.16
N ASP A 453 21.07 2.42 10.98
CA ASP A 453 20.43 3.35 10.06
C ASP A 453 19.38 2.60 9.24
N TYR A 454 18.17 3.13 9.23
CA TYR A 454 17.10 2.71 8.34
C TYR A 454 17.06 3.67 7.17
N ALA A 455 17.46 3.19 6.00
CA ALA A 455 17.47 3.98 4.78
C ALA A 455 16.24 3.62 3.92
N PHE A 456 15.69 4.64 3.27
CA PHE A 456 14.67 4.49 2.24
C PHE A 456 15.10 5.29 1.02
N MET A 457 15.15 4.65 -0.14
CA MET A 457 15.60 5.25 -1.40
C MET A 457 16.96 5.98 -1.32
N GLY A 458 17.89 5.43 -0.53
CA GLY A 458 19.23 6.00 -0.37
C GLY A 458 19.34 7.11 0.67
N GLU A 459 18.25 7.55 1.26
CA GLU A 459 18.26 8.53 2.35
C GLU A 459 18.00 7.86 3.70
N THR A 460 18.67 8.30 4.75
CA THR A 460 18.42 7.80 6.12
C THR A 460 17.03 8.23 6.55
N ALA A 461 16.13 7.27 6.67
CA ALA A 461 14.76 7.50 7.09
C ALA A 461 14.65 7.79 8.58
N PHE A 462 15.37 7.04 9.39
CA PHE A 462 15.55 7.25 10.84
C PHE A 462 16.67 6.34 11.35
N ARG A 463 17.07 6.56 12.61
CA ARG A 463 18.04 5.73 13.31
C ARG A 463 17.38 5.00 14.46
N LYS A 464 17.65 3.68 14.57
CA LYS A 464 17.34 2.87 15.73
C LYS A 464 18.63 2.79 16.56
N ALA A 465 18.64 3.37 17.75
CA ALA A 465 19.76 3.28 18.67
C ALA A 465 19.39 2.42 19.87
N THR A 466 20.22 1.45 20.21
CA THR A 466 20.13 0.75 21.51
C THR A 466 20.95 1.52 22.50
N CYS A 467 20.33 1.90 23.63
CA CYS A 467 20.96 2.69 24.66
C CYS A 467 20.98 1.91 25.96
N ARG A 468 22.08 1.97 26.68
CA ARG A 468 22.30 1.32 27.98
C ARG A 468 22.41 2.38 29.07
N ARG A 469 21.73 2.16 30.18
CA ARG A 469 21.78 3.05 31.34
C ARG A 469 23.20 3.20 31.85
N LEU A 470 23.65 4.45 32.07
CA LEU A 470 24.89 4.72 32.74
C LEU A 470 24.66 4.60 34.26
N ILE A 471 25.29 3.61 34.86
CA ILE A 471 25.31 3.44 36.32
C ILE A 471 26.45 4.33 36.81
N SER A 472 26.11 5.39 37.58
CA SER A 472 27.15 6.19 38.27
C SER A 472 27.91 5.28 39.21
N GLN A 473 29.19 5.06 38.90
CA GLN A 473 30.13 4.43 39.83
C GLN A 473 30.41 5.35 41.01
#